data_da3fc2184d29c8348de3d71a35d2f9c6
#
_entry.id   da3fc2184d29c8348de3d71a35d2f9c6
#
_cell.length_a   1.000
_cell.length_b   1.000
_cell.length_c   1.000
_cell.angle_alpha   90.00
_cell.angle_beta   90.00
_cell.angle_gamma   90.00
#
_symmetry.space_group_name_H-M   'P 1'
#
loop_
_entity.id
_entity.type
_entity.pdbx_description
1 polymer ?
#
loop_
_entity_poly.entity_id
_entity_poly.type
_entity_poly.pdbx_seq_one_letter_code
_entity_poly.pdbx_strand_id
1 'polypeptide(L)'
;MNWLEYETLARAKGYTNICGVDEAGRGPLAGPVCAAAVILPEGKIIEGVNDSKKLSEKKREALFDVIKEQAAAYAVAFATVEEIEAFNILNATMLAMKRAVESLPVKADYAMIDGNRLPDLSVDSECIVKGDAKSMSIACASVLAKVSRDRLLYQYAEEYPQYHFDKHKGYGTKVHVEALKAYGPCPYHRPSFLKKILK
;
A
#
# COMPACT_ATOMS: atom_id res chain seq x y z
N MET A 1 -16.40 -15.40 8.32
CA MET A 1 -15.83 -14.90 7.05
C MET A 1 -14.74 -15.87 6.65
N ASN A 2 -14.73 -16.33 5.42
CA ASN A 2 -13.65 -17.21 4.93
C ASN A 2 -12.55 -16.35 4.31
N TRP A 3 -11.48 -16.13 5.05
CA TRP A 3 -10.33 -15.32 4.63
C TRP A 3 -9.51 -15.91 3.49
N LEU A 4 -9.71 -17.20 3.17
CA LEU A 4 -8.97 -17.93 2.13
C LEU A 4 -9.86 -18.28 0.93
N GLU A 5 -11.05 -17.72 0.81
CA GLU A 5 -11.98 -18.05 -0.27
C GLU A 5 -11.38 -17.78 -1.64
N TYR A 6 -10.80 -16.61 -1.86
CA TYR A 6 -10.22 -16.21 -3.14
C TYR A 6 -8.94 -17.00 -3.45
N GLU A 7 -8.08 -17.20 -2.45
CA GLU A 7 -6.89 -18.06 -2.58
C GLU A 7 -7.27 -19.50 -2.96
N THR A 8 -8.31 -20.05 -2.34
CA THR A 8 -8.83 -21.40 -2.64
C THR A 8 -9.38 -21.46 -4.06
N LEU A 9 -10.14 -20.46 -4.49
CA LEU A 9 -10.68 -20.40 -5.85
C LEU A 9 -9.57 -20.30 -6.91
N ALA A 10 -8.52 -19.53 -6.67
CA ALA A 10 -7.37 -19.44 -7.56
C ALA A 10 -6.61 -20.78 -7.62
N ARG A 11 -6.40 -21.45 -6.48
CA ARG A 11 -5.77 -22.79 -6.45
C ARG A 11 -6.59 -23.84 -7.20
N ALA A 12 -7.91 -23.79 -7.10
CA ALA A 12 -8.78 -24.68 -7.86
C ALA A 12 -8.66 -24.52 -9.39
N LYS A 13 -8.18 -23.35 -9.85
CA LYS A 13 -7.84 -23.09 -11.27
C LYS A 13 -6.43 -23.56 -11.65
N GLY A 14 -5.62 -24.07 -10.69
CA GLY A 14 -4.27 -24.60 -10.92
C GLY A 14 -3.12 -23.65 -10.54
N TYR A 15 -3.40 -22.44 -10.03
CA TYR A 15 -2.36 -21.52 -9.59
C TYR A 15 -1.76 -21.93 -8.23
N THR A 16 -0.47 -21.68 -8.06
CA THR A 16 0.29 -22.10 -6.86
C THR A 16 0.89 -20.94 -6.10
N ASN A 17 1.45 -19.96 -6.80
CA ASN A 17 2.10 -18.78 -6.22
C ASN A 17 1.16 -17.56 -6.31
N ILE A 18 0.10 -17.58 -5.53
CA ILE A 18 -0.95 -16.57 -5.55
C ILE A 18 -0.53 -15.40 -4.67
N CYS A 19 -0.38 -14.20 -5.23
CA CYS A 19 -0.10 -13.00 -4.44
C CYS A 19 -1.34 -12.14 -4.24
N GLY A 20 -1.49 -11.57 -3.03
CA GLY A 20 -2.40 -10.48 -2.73
C GLY A 20 -1.65 -9.15 -2.81
N VAL A 21 -2.28 -8.12 -3.36
CA VAL A 21 -1.68 -6.79 -3.61
C VAL A 21 -2.61 -5.70 -3.12
N ASP A 22 -2.04 -4.73 -2.38
CA ASP A 22 -2.77 -3.54 -1.92
C ASP A 22 -1.85 -2.32 -1.88
N GLU A 23 -2.43 -1.11 -1.80
CA GLU A 23 -1.70 0.15 -1.76
C GLU A 23 -2.02 0.99 -0.51
N ALA A 24 -1.11 1.91 -0.22
CA ALA A 24 -1.29 2.98 0.77
C ALA A 24 -0.79 4.32 0.22
N GLY A 25 -1.52 5.40 0.53
CA GLY A 25 -1.02 6.74 0.24
C GLY A 25 -1.57 7.40 -1.01
N ARG A 26 -2.75 7.03 -1.52
CA ARG A 26 -3.38 7.72 -2.66
C ARG A 26 -3.90 9.11 -2.31
N GLY A 27 -4.53 9.27 -1.14
CA GLY A 27 -5.19 10.52 -0.73
C GLY A 27 -4.33 11.62 -0.12
N PRO A 28 -3.14 11.36 0.46
CA PRO A 28 -2.31 12.39 1.06
C PRO A 28 -1.83 13.46 0.09
N LEU A 29 -1.54 14.67 0.65
CA LEU A 29 -0.97 15.82 -0.06
C LEU A 29 0.55 15.70 -0.23
N ALA A 30 1.19 14.79 0.50
CA ALA A 30 2.63 14.58 0.50
C ALA A 30 3.02 13.11 0.55
N GLY A 31 4.21 12.82 0.05
CA GLY A 31 4.83 11.50 0.02
C GLY A 31 4.40 10.62 -1.16
N PRO A 32 5.11 9.52 -1.41
CA PRO A 32 4.83 8.59 -2.48
C PRO A 32 3.55 7.79 -2.23
N VAL A 33 3.07 7.10 -3.25
CA VAL A 33 2.19 5.95 -3.08
C VAL A 33 3.04 4.69 -2.89
N CYS A 34 2.63 3.84 -1.97
CA CYS A 34 3.30 2.59 -1.63
C CYS A 34 2.37 1.43 -1.96
N ALA A 35 2.88 0.36 -2.56
CA ALA A 35 2.17 -0.89 -2.74
C ALA A 35 2.98 -2.05 -2.16
N ALA A 36 2.29 -3.11 -1.76
CA ALA A 36 2.91 -4.36 -1.36
C ALA A 36 2.26 -5.54 -2.06
N ALA A 37 3.04 -6.60 -2.27
CA ALA A 37 2.58 -7.89 -2.74
C ALA A 37 3.00 -8.96 -1.73
N VAL A 38 2.10 -9.90 -1.41
CA VAL A 38 2.35 -10.97 -0.42
C VAL A 38 1.86 -12.29 -0.96
N ILE A 39 2.73 -13.30 -0.96
CA ILE A 39 2.39 -14.71 -1.18
C ILE A 39 2.40 -15.41 0.18
N LEU A 40 1.30 -16.00 0.56
CA LEU A 40 1.20 -16.80 1.77
C LEU A 40 1.34 -18.30 1.45
N PRO A 41 1.92 -19.10 2.38
CA PRO A 41 1.81 -20.55 2.28
C PRO A 41 0.35 -21.01 2.19
N GLU A 42 0.10 -22.14 1.55
CA GLU A 42 -1.27 -22.67 1.41
C GLU A 42 -1.94 -22.87 2.76
N GLY A 43 -3.21 -22.47 2.84
CA GLY A 43 -4.02 -22.57 4.06
C GLY A 43 -3.60 -21.62 5.20
N LYS A 44 -2.60 -20.77 4.98
CA LYS A 44 -2.06 -19.90 6.04
C LYS A 44 -2.99 -18.75 6.37
N ILE A 45 -3.35 -18.66 7.64
CA ILE A 45 -4.00 -17.49 8.24
C ILE A 45 -3.03 -16.85 9.23
N ILE A 46 -2.89 -15.53 9.17
CA ILE A 46 -2.12 -14.77 10.14
C ILE A 46 -3.09 -14.12 11.13
N GLU A 47 -3.06 -14.58 12.37
CA GLU A 47 -3.97 -14.10 13.41
C GLU A 47 -3.84 -12.59 13.64
N GLY A 48 -4.99 -11.94 13.78
CA GLY A 48 -5.08 -10.52 14.07
C GLY A 48 -4.94 -9.60 12.86
N VAL A 49 -4.59 -10.13 11.67
CA VAL A 49 -4.62 -9.37 10.41
C VAL A 49 -6.08 -9.03 10.06
N ASN A 50 -6.28 -7.82 9.60
CA ASN A 50 -7.54 -7.27 9.11
C ASN A 50 -7.21 -6.07 8.21
N ASP A 51 -8.22 -5.47 7.57
CA ASP A 51 -8.11 -4.16 6.92
C ASP A 51 -7.25 -3.21 7.79
N SER A 52 -6.15 -2.73 7.23
CA SER A 52 -5.14 -1.95 7.98
C SER A 52 -5.70 -0.69 8.62
N LYS A 53 -6.79 -0.13 8.07
CA LYS A 53 -7.48 1.06 8.59
C LYS A 53 -8.25 0.78 9.88
N LYS A 54 -8.61 -0.49 10.14
CA LYS A 54 -9.29 -0.93 11.38
C LYS A 54 -8.32 -1.29 12.49
N LEU A 55 -7.03 -1.39 12.19
CA LEU A 55 -5.98 -1.71 13.15
C LEU A 55 -5.38 -0.43 13.74
N SER A 56 -5.05 -0.46 15.04
CA SER A 56 -4.21 0.59 15.63
C SER A 56 -2.80 0.55 15.03
N GLU A 57 -2.08 1.67 15.07
CA GLU A 57 -0.71 1.76 14.58
C GLU A 57 0.21 0.72 15.25
N LYS A 58 0.14 0.61 16.59
CA LYS A 58 0.90 -0.39 17.36
C LYS A 58 0.62 -1.82 16.88
N LYS A 59 -0.64 -2.14 16.57
CA LYS A 59 -1.01 -3.46 16.08
C LYS A 59 -0.51 -3.71 14.67
N ARG A 60 -0.57 -2.70 13.78
CA ARG A 60 0.01 -2.80 12.42
C ARG A 60 1.52 -3.03 12.47
N GLU A 61 2.24 -2.29 13.30
CA GLU A 61 3.70 -2.45 13.48
C GLU A 61 4.06 -3.86 13.96
N ALA A 62 3.34 -4.41 14.94
CA ALA A 62 3.55 -5.77 15.40
C ALA A 62 3.26 -6.81 14.31
N LEU A 63 2.19 -6.63 13.55
CA LEU A 63 1.80 -7.52 12.46
C LEU A 63 2.76 -7.44 11.26
N PHE A 64 3.41 -6.30 11.04
CA PHE A 64 4.36 -6.12 9.95
C PHE A 64 5.49 -7.16 10.00
N ASP A 65 6.09 -7.36 11.16
CA ASP A 65 7.17 -8.32 11.33
C ASP A 65 6.65 -9.77 11.26
N VAL A 66 5.50 -10.05 11.86
CA VAL A 66 4.84 -11.36 11.78
C VAL A 66 4.52 -11.75 10.33
N ILE A 67 4.00 -10.82 9.53
CA ILE A 67 3.71 -11.06 8.10
C ILE A 67 4.99 -11.38 7.35
N LYS A 68 6.06 -10.61 7.56
CA LYS A 68 7.36 -10.83 6.91
C LYS A 68 7.97 -12.18 7.24
N GLU A 69 7.83 -12.63 8.48
CA GLU A 69 8.33 -13.93 8.95
C GLU A 69 7.51 -15.11 8.38
N GLN A 70 6.19 -14.95 8.26
CA GLN A 70 5.28 -16.05 7.93
C GLN A 70 4.87 -16.11 6.46
N ALA A 71 5.13 -15.07 5.66
CA ALA A 71 4.89 -15.09 4.24
C ALA A 71 5.90 -15.99 3.51
N ALA A 72 5.46 -16.69 2.46
CA ALA A 72 6.36 -17.40 1.55
C ALA A 72 7.21 -16.41 0.73
N ALA A 73 6.63 -15.28 0.37
CA ALA A 73 7.32 -14.15 -0.26
C ALA A 73 6.53 -12.85 -0.04
N TYR A 74 7.24 -11.74 0.00
CA TYR A 74 6.66 -10.41 0.00
C TYR A 74 7.57 -9.41 -0.70
N ALA A 75 7.00 -8.35 -1.20
CA ALA A 75 7.74 -7.19 -1.72
C ALA A 75 6.95 -5.91 -1.45
N VAL A 76 7.70 -4.80 -1.32
CA VAL A 76 7.14 -3.46 -1.16
C VAL A 76 7.77 -2.56 -2.22
N ALA A 77 6.97 -1.76 -2.89
CA ALA A 77 7.44 -0.83 -3.91
C ALA A 77 6.72 0.53 -3.78
N PHE A 78 7.36 1.55 -4.31
CA PHE A 78 6.87 2.92 -4.29
C PHE A 78 6.77 3.47 -5.72
N ALA A 79 5.82 4.40 -5.91
CA ALA A 79 5.88 5.38 -6.99
C ALA A 79 6.04 6.76 -6.36
N THR A 80 7.03 7.51 -6.84
CA THR A 80 7.49 8.77 -6.26
C THR A 80 6.51 9.92 -6.47
N VAL A 81 6.77 11.07 -5.84
CA VAL A 81 5.98 12.28 -6.07
C VAL A 81 6.08 12.73 -7.53
N GLU A 82 7.27 12.65 -8.13
CA GLU A 82 7.50 13.00 -9.53
C GLU A 82 6.70 12.08 -10.47
N GLU A 83 6.64 10.79 -10.17
CA GLU A 83 5.84 9.83 -10.94
C GLU A 83 4.33 10.07 -10.78
N ILE A 84 3.88 10.48 -9.57
CA ILE A 84 2.49 10.89 -9.33
C ILE A 84 2.15 12.12 -10.18
N GLU A 85 3.04 13.10 -10.26
CA GLU A 85 2.83 14.30 -11.06
C GLU A 85 2.87 14.00 -12.57
N ALA A 86 3.77 13.12 -13.02
CA ALA A 86 3.91 12.72 -14.41
C ALA A 86 2.75 11.87 -14.93
N PHE A 87 2.30 10.88 -14.13
CA PHE A 87 1.34 9.85 -14.58
C PHE A 87 -0.05 9.98 -13.95
N ASN A 88 -0.28 10.90 -13.04
CA ASN A 88 -1.38 10.99 -12.07
C ASN A 88 -1.37 9.87 -11.02
N ILE A 89 -2.14 10.09 -9.94
CA ILE A 89 -2.16 9.18 -8.78
C ILE A 89 -2.65 7.76 -9.13
N LEU A 90 -3.59 7.63 -10.06
CA LEU A 90 -4.12 6.31 -10.44
C LEU A 90 -3.06 5.48 -11.14
N ASN A 91 -2.40 6.03 -12.16
CA ASN A 91 -1.37 5.32 -12.92
C ASN A 91 -0.10 5.10 -12.07
N ALA A 92 0.25 6.04 -11.21
CA ALA A 92 1.34 5.85 -10.24
C ALA A 92 1.04 4.72 -9.24
N THR A 93 -0.22 4.57 -8.82
CA THR A 93 -0.65 3.43 -7.99
C THR A 93 -0.49 2.10 -8.74
N MET A 94 -0.94 2.04 -9.99
CA MET A 94 -0.77 0.84 -10.82
C MET A 94 0.72 0.51 -11.05
N LEU A 95 1.57 1.52 -11.22
CA LEU A 95 3.01 1.36 -11.34
C LEU A 95 3.63 0.79 -10.05
N ALA A 96 3.25 1.30 -8.88
CA ALA A 96 3.71 0.77 -7.60
C ALA A 96 3.28 -0.69 -7.38
N MET A 97 2.02 -1.04 -7.71
CA MET A 97 1.52 -2.40 -7.63
C MET A 97 2.28 -3.34 -8.58
N LYS A 98 2.49 -2.93 -9.84
CA LYS A 98 3.29 -3.68 -10.81
C LYS A 98 4.68 -3.97 -10.26
N ARG A 99 5.39 -2.94 -9.79
CA ARG A 99 6.72 -3.07 -9.20
C ARG A 99 6.73 -4.02 -7.99
N ALA A 100 5.72 -3.97 -7.13
CA ALA A 100 5.62 -4.86 -5.97
C ALA A 100 5.50 -6.33 -6.41
N VAL A 101 4.66 -6.64 -7.40
CA VAL A 101 4.51 -8.00 -7.94
C VAL A 101 5.80 -8.46 -8.62
N GLU A 102 6.40 -7.63 -9.46
CA GLU A 102 7.64 -7.96 -10.21
C GLU A 102 8.86 -8.11 -9.32
N SER A 103 8.88 -7.46 -8.13
CA SER A 103 9.96 -7.53 -7.15
C SER A 103 9.85 -8.69 -6.18
N LEU A 104 8.81 -9.53 -6.28
CA LEU A 104 8.68 -10.72 -5.43
C LEU A 104 9.86 -11.68 -5.65
N PRO A 105 10.51 -12.16 -4.58
CA PRO A 105 11.62 -13.13 -4.71
C PRO A 105 11.15 -14.50 -5.19
N VAL A 106 9.87 -14.83 -5.02
CA VAL A 106 9.20 -15.96 -5.65
C VAL A 106 8.23 -15.41 -6.68
N LYS A 107 8.38 -15.83 -7.95
CA LYS A 107 7.52 -15.35 -9.03
C LYS A 107 6.07 -15.78 -8.80
N ALA A 108 5.17 -14.81 -8.75
CA ALA A 108 3.73 -15.07 -8.71
C ALA A 108 3.27 -15.65 -10.06
N ASP A 109 2.29 -16.55 -10.02
CA ASP A 109 1.56 -17.06 -11.19
C ASP A 109 0.12 -16.53 -11.26
N TYR A 110 -0.36 -15.93 -10.17
CA TYR A 110 -1.65 -15.24 -10.09
C TYR A 110 -1.62 -14.07 -9.11
N ALA A 111 -2.28 -12.94 -9.47
CA ALA A 111 -2.33 -11.76 -8.64
C ALA A 111 -3.76 -11.33 -8.32
N MET A 112 -4.08 -11.22 -7.04
CA MET A 112 -5.34 -10.69 -6.52
C MET A 112 -5.11 -9.23 -6.08
N ILE A 113 -5.76 -8.29 -6.75
CA ILE A 113 -5.54 -6.85 -6.58
C ILE A 113 -6.68 -6.23 -5.79
N ASP A 114 -6.39 -5.52 -4.69
CA ASP A 114 -7.44 -4.73 -4.03
C ASP A 114 -7.94 -3.61 -4.94
N GLY A 115 -9.27 -3.46 -5.00
CA GLY A 115 -9.91 -2.41 -5.78
C GLY A 115 -10.62 -2.91 -7.05
N ASN A 116 -10.68 -2.04 -8.06
CA ASN A 116 -11.47 -2.24 -9.28
C ASN A 116 -10.67 -2.00 -10.58
N ARG A 117 -9.35 -1.93 -10.50
CA ARG A 117 -8.46 -1.75 -11.65
C ARG A 117 -7.24 -2.65 -11.53
N LEU A 118 -6.82 -3.20 -12.66
CA LEU A 118 -5.63 -4.04 -12.75
C LEU A 118 -4.43 -3.21 -13.20
N PRO A 119 -3.25 -3.39 -12.55
CA PRO A 119 -1.98 -3.00 -13.15
C PRO A 119 -1.69 -3.86 -14.38
N ASP A 120 -0.85 -3.36 -15.28
CA ASP A 120 -0.35 -4.11 -16.43
C ASP A 120 0.68 -5.14 -15.95
N LEU A 121 0.23 -6.38 -15.72
CA LEU A 121 1.02 -7.51 -15.23
C LEU A 121 1.21 -8.56 -16.32
N SER A 122 2.32 -9.30 -16.23
CA SER A 122 2.59 -10.46 -17.09
C SER A 122 1.97 -11.77 -16.58
N VAL A 123 1.24 -11.72 -15.45
CA VAL A 123 0.59 -12.87 -14.83
C VAL A 123 -0.93 -12.65 -14.82
N ASP A 124 -1.67 -13.75 -14.77
CA ASP A 124 -3.11 -13.70 -14.64
C ASP A 124 -3.51 -12.96 -13.36
N SER A 125 -4.54 -12.14 -13.44
CA SER A 125 -4.92 -11.30 -12.30
C SER A 125 -6.40 -10.99 -12.26
N GLU A 126 -6.91 -10.73 -11.05
CA GLU A 126 -8.28 -10.26 -10.84
C GLU A 126 -8.35 -9.12 -9.83
N CYS A 127 -9.36 -8.26 -9.98
CA CYS A 127 -9.70 -7.24 -9.00
C CYS A 127 -10.66 -7.80 -7.95
N ILE A 128 -10.38 -7.52 -6.68
CA ILE A 128 -11.27 -7.86 -5.57
C ILE A 128 -11.63 -6.58 -4.83
N VAL A 129 -12.84 -6.09 -5.05
CA VAL A 129 -13.32 -4.87 -4.37
C VAL A 129 -13.42 -5.13 -2.86
N LYS A 130 -12.72 -4.29 -2.07
CA LYS A 130 -12.51 -4.48 -0.62
C LYS A 130 -11.83 -5.81 -0.32
N GLY A 131 -10.82 -6.15 -1.10
CA GLY A 131 -10.04 -7.37 -0.97
C GLY A 131 -9.31 -7.44 0.38
N ASP A 132 -8.88 -6.31 0.91
CA ASP A 132 -8.29 -6.13 2.24
C ASP A 132 -9.19 -6.61 3.40
N ALA A 133 -10.49 -6.77 3.15
CA ALA A 133 -11.47 -7.33 4.09
C ALA A 133 -11.95 -8.74 3.69
N LYS A 134 -11.41 -9.37 2.64
CA LYS A 134 -11.91 -10.63 2.08
C LYS A 134 -10.85 -11.70 1.82
N SER A 135 -9.61 -11.29 1.55
CA SER A 135 -8.48 -12.14 1.23
C SER A 135 -7.37 -11.92 2.24
N MET A 136 -6.81 -12.99 2.78
CA MET A 136 -5.75 -12.92 3.78
C MET A 136 -4.46 -12.32 3.19
N SER A 137 -4.09 -12.70 1.97
CA SER A 137 -2.89 -12.18 1.31
C SER A 137 -3.02 -10.70 0.97
N ILE A 138 -4.20 -10.21 0.53
CA ILE A 138 -4.45 -8.79 0.31
C ILE A 138 -4.42 -8.01 1.64
N ALA A 139 -5.04 -8.55 2.70
CA ALA A 139 -5.01 -7.92 4.02
C ALA A 139 -3.58 -7.80 4.57
N CYS A 140 -2.74 -8.81 4.37
CA CYS A 140 -1.31 -8.76 4.69
C CYS A 140 -0.58 -7.67 3.87
N ALA A 141 -0.85 -7.58 2.57
CA ALA A 141 -0.29 -6.55 1.70
C ALA A 141 -0.71 -5.14 2.17
N SER A 142 -1.97 -4.95 2.55
CA SER A 142 -2.49 -3.69 3.12
C SER A 142 -1.67 -3.24 4.34
N VAL A 143 -1.37 -4.15 5.27
CA VAL A 143 -0.54 -3.85 6.44
C VAL A 143 0.88 -3.48 6.03
N LEU A 144 1.52 -4.26 5.15
CA LEU A 144 2.89 -3.99 4.69
C LEU A 144 3.00 -2.65 3.97
N ALA A 145 2.10 -2.36 3.05
CA ALA A 145 2.08 -1.09 2.33
C ALA A 145 1.88 0.10 3.27
N LYS A 146 0.93 -0.02 4.22
CA LYS A 146 0.62 1.04 5.18
C LYS A 146 1.77 1.34 6.12
N VAL A 147 2.37 0.31 6.73
CA VAL A 147 3.49 0.48 7.67
C VAL A 147 4.72 1.02 6.95
N SER A 148 5.08 0.45 5.79
CA SER A 148 6.23 0.91 5.01
C SER A 148 6.11 2.39 4.63
N ARG A 149 4.90 2.80 4.21
CA ARG A 149 4.67 4.20 3.90
C ARG A 149 4.73 5.10 5.13
N ASP A 150 4.11 4.71 6.23
CA ASP A 150 4.09 5.51 7.47
C ASP A 150 5.51 5.71 8.02
N ARG A 151 6.37 4.67 8.00
CA ARG A 151 7.78 4.75 8.38
C ARG A 151 8.57 5.77 7.53
N LEU A 152 8.29 5.84 6.22
CA LEU A 152 8.89 6.85 5.36
C LEU A 152 8.44 8.28 5.75
N LEU A 153 7.17 8.47 6.11
CA LEU A 153 6.67 9.76 6.55
C LEU A 153 7.24 10.20 7.92
N TYR A 154 7.67 9.27 8.78
CA TYR A 154 8.45 9.59 9.97
C TYR A 154 9.81 10.17 9.61
N GLN A 155 10.54 9.57 8.64
CA GLN A 155 11.81 10.12 8.16
C GLN A 155 11.64 11.53 7.58
N TYR A 156 10.58 11.75 6.80
CA TYR A 156 10.26 13.09 6.29
C TYR A 156 9.92 14.11 7.39
N ALA A 157 9.36 13.66 8.51
CA ALA A 157 9.09 14.53 9.65
C ALA A 157 10.38 14.95 10.38
N GLU A 158 11.42 14.13 10.39
CA GLU A 158 12.73 14.48 10.91
C GLU A 158 13.43 15.54 10.05
N GLU A 159 13.31 15.40 8.71
CA GLU A 159 13.90 16.35 7.76
C GLU A 159 13.12 17.67 7.66
N TYR A 160 11.79 17.62 7.76
CA TYR A 160 10.90 18.79 7.67
C TYR A 160 9.93 18.83 8.85
N PRO A 161 10.40 19.08 10.08
CA PRO A 161 9.60 18.98 11.31
C PRO A 161 8.40 19.95 11.35
N GLN A 162 8.48 21.07 10.63
CA GLN A 162 7.41 22.08 10.59
C GLN A 162 6.11 21.58 9.97
N TYR A 163 6.12 20.47 9.19
CA TYR A 163 4.92 19.91 8.57
C TYR A 163 4.24 18.85 9.41
N HIS A 164 4.88 18.30 10.45
CA HIS A 164 4.31 17.25 11.32
C HIS A 164 3.85 15.99 10.58
N PHE A 165 4.63 15.53 9.58
CA PHE A 165 4.30 14.32 8.81
C PHE A 165 4.17 13.06 9.67
N ASP A 166 4.82 13.02 10.82
CA ASP A 166 4.70 11.97 11.85
C ASP A 166 3.30 11.86 12.44
N LYS A 167 2.51 12.93 12.46
CA LYS A 167 1.17 12.94 13.02
C LYS A 167 0.11 12.50 12.01
N HIS A 168 0.12 13.09 10.84
CA HIS A 168 -0.96 12.92 9.85
C HIS A 168 -0.55 12.17 8.59
N LYS A 169 0.70 11.68 8.50
CA LYS A 169 1.22 10.87 7.37
C LYS A 169 0.98 11.51 6.00
N GLY A 170 1.06 12.85 5.94
CA GLY A 170 0.86 13.64 4.72
C GLY A 170 -0.60 13.93 4.34
N TYR A 171 -1.59 13.46 5.11
CA TYR A 171 -3.00 13.79 4.85
C TYR A 171 -3.30 15.27 5.10
N GLY A 172 -4.28 15.82 4.36
CA GLY A 172 -4.67 17.24 4.40
C GLY A 172 -5.47 17.63 5.65
N THR A 173 -4.90 17.38 6.83
CA THR A 173 -5.46 17.84 8.10
C THR A 173 -5.32 19.35 8.23
N LYS A 174 -6.06 19.97 9.17
CA LYS A 174 -5.96 21.39 9.45
C LYS A 174 -4.51 21.82 9.74
N VAL A 175 -3.80 21.05 10.58
CA VAL A 175 -2.39 21.31 10.93
C VAL A 175 -1.49 21.29 9.69
N HIS A 176 -1.67 20.33 8.80
CA HIS A 176 -0.89 20.24 7.57
C HIS A 176 -1.15 21.42 6.62
N VAL A 177 -2.43 21.79 6.46
CA VAL A 177 -2.81 22.93 5.62
C VAL A 177 -2.30 24.25 6.20
N GLU A 178 -2.32 24.44 7.52
CA GLU A 178 -1.76 25.61 8.19
C GLU A 178 -0.24 25.69 7.99
N ALA A 179 0.47 24.57 8.13
CA ALA A 179 1.90 24.50 7.87
C ALA A 179 2.23 24.83 6.40
N LEU A 180 1.46 24.31 5.44
CA LEU A 180 1.61 24.63 4.02
C LEU A 180 1.42 26.13 3.73
N LYS A 181 0.46 26.78 4.40
CA LYS A 181 0.24 28.23 4.25
C LYS A 181 1.36 29.06 4.87
N ALA A 182 1.96 28.59 5.96
CA ALA A 182 3.01 29.29 6.68
C ALA A 182 4.39 29.14 6.01
N TYR A 183 4.73 27.94 5.53
CA TYR A 183 6.08 27.58 5.08
C TYR A 183 6.18 27.30 3.58
N GLY A 184 5.04 27.27 2.86
CA GLY A 184 5.01 26.78 1.47
C GLY A 184 5.15 25.26 1.38
N PRO A 185 5.21 24.69 0.17
CA PRO A 185 5.45 23.25 -0.02
C PRO A 185 6.94 22.90 0.06
N CYS A 186 7.26 21.73 0.60
CA CYS A 186 8.58 21.10 0.48
C CYS A 186 8.59 20.10 -0.70
N PRO A 187 9.77 19.51 -1.08
CA PRO A 187 9.88 18.57 -2.21
C PRO A 187 9.00 17.32 -2.11
N TYR A 188 8.59 16.95 -0.89
CA TYR A 188 7.72 15.78 -0.68
C TYR A 188 6.24 16.05 -0.93
N HIS A 189 5.83 17.29 -1.15
CA HIS A 189 4.44 17.61 -1.47
C HIS A 189 4.12 17.34 -2.94
N ARG A 190 2.84 17.06 -3.21
CA ARG A 190 2.31 16.78 -4.55
C ARG A 190 1.70 18.07 -5.12
N PRO A 191 2.37 18.81 -6.02
CA PRO A 191 1.89 20.11 -6.52
C PRO A 191 0.47 20.06 -7.08
N SER A 192 0.12 19.00 -7.81
CA SER A 192 -1.22 18.83 -8.38
C SER A 192 -2.33 18.77 -7.31
N PHE A 193 -2.03 18.24 -6.12
CA PHE A 193 -2.98 18.11 -5.01
C PHE A 193 -3.15 19.42 -4.22
N LEU A 194 -2.17 20.34 -4.31
CA LEU A 194 -2.17 21.60 -3.57
C LEU A 194 -2.93 22.72 -4.26
N LYS A 195 -3.29 22.58 -5.54
CA LYS A 195 -3.93 23.63 -6.36
C LYS A 195 -5.18 24.27 -5.74
N LYS A 196 -5.91 23.51 -4.91
CA LYS A 196 -7.12 23.99 -4.23
C LYS A 196 -6.85 24.54 -2.82
N ILE A 197 -5.66 24.32 -2.27
CA ILE A 197 -5.28 24.66 -0.89
C ILE A 197 -4.49 25.97 -0.86
N LEU A 198 -3.65 26.17 -1.86
CA LEU A 198 -2.74 27.32 -1.99
C LEU A 198 -3.25 28.38 -3.00
N LYS A 199 -4.59 28.46 -3.17
CA LYS A 199 -5.24 29.51 -3.95
C LYS A 199 -5.29 30.82 -3.19
#